data_a85cc3744df5cdb8f644ef72b9fbbcaf
#
_entry.id   a85cc3744df5cdb8f644ef72b9fbbcaf
#
_cell.length_a   1.000
_cell.length_b   1.000
_cell.length_c   1.000
_cell.angle_alpha   90.00
_cell.angle_beta   90.00
_cell.angle_gamma   90.00
#
_symmetry.space_group_name_H-M   'P 1'
#
loop_
_entity.id
_entity.type
_entity.pdbx_description
1 polymer ?
#
loop_
_entity_poly.entity_id
_entity_poly.type
_entity_poly.pdbx_seq_one_letter_code
_entity_poly.pdbx_strand_id
1 'polypeptide(L)'
;MVGDEPVLMAQQGFPVYVARRRAQGAKLIERDLAGDVILLDDGLQHRALHRDVDIVSIFAGTERSIVDFLKGELLPLGMFRESRRRALRRASLIVVSQRKVMSLEALPAVDERILRVLPDGSSVFRSYLEPGRVVGIDTREEISPRRVCAFAAIANPEAFFQSLEGLGFSIEATFPFPDHHSYTENDITRMMVEYPDMVFLCTAKDAVKLSSIRAEIRARIGVMHVSARVVPTDAFIAQIVRRIQR
;
A
#
# COMPACT_ATOMS: atom_id res chain seq x y z
N MET A 1 6.39 -8.69 -18.00
CA MET A 1 5.63 -8.97 -16.78
C MET A 1 5.39 -7.63 -16.09
N VAL A 2 4.16 -7.35 -15.72
CA VAL A 2 3.76 -6.12 -15.00
C VAL A 2 3.80 -6.48 -13.50
N GLY A 3 4.28 -5.56 -12.64
CA GLY A 3 4.34 -5.79 -11.19
C GLY A 3 2.96 -5.88 -10.54
N ASP A 4 2.89 -6.36 -9.28
CA ASP A 4 1.65 -6.58 -8.54
C ASP A 4 0.86 -5.28 -8.32
N GLU A 5 1.54 -4.16 -8.03
CA GLU A 5 0.90 -2.87 -7.72
C GLU A 5 0.11 -2.28 -8.90
N PRO A 6 0.65 -2.21 -10.14
CA PRO A 6 -0.14 -1.77 -11.29
C PRO A 6 -1.36 -2.63 -11.56
N VAL A 7 -1.26 -3.96 -11.36
CA VAL A 7 -2.40 -4.87 -11.54
C VAL A 7 -3.47 -4.59 -10.48
N LEU A 8 -3.08 -4.38 -9.23
CA LEU A 8 -4.00 -4.05 -8.15
C LEU A 8 -4.74 -2.73 -8.40
N MET A 9 -4.04 -1.69 -8.88
CA MET A 9 -4.66 -0.40 -9.24
C MET A 9 -5.66 -0.56 -10.39
N ALA A 10 -5.32 -1.34 -11.42
CA ALA A 10 -6.22 -1.62 -12.53
C ALA A 10 -7.47 -2.38 -12.10
N GLN A 11 -7.36 -3.32 -11.16
CA GLN A 11 -8.51 -4.03 -10.58
C GLN A 11 -9.45 -3.12 -9.77
N GLN A 12 -8.96 -1.96 -9.30
CA GLN A 12 -9.79 -0.94 -8.65
C GLN A 12 -10.49 -0.01 -9.64
N GLY A 13 -10.34 -0.25 -10.95
CA GLY A 13 -11.01 0.52 -12.01
C GLY A 13 -10.25 1.74 -12.50
N PHE A 14 -9.01 1.96 -12.05
CA PHE A 14 -8.20 3.06 -12.56
C PHE A 14 -7.52 2.69 -13.89
N PRO A 15 -7.46 3.62 -14.88
CA PRO A 15 -6.62 3.46 -16.06
C PRO A 15 -5.15 3.43 -15.63
N VAL A 16 -4.42 2.35 -15.93
CA VAL A 16 -3.03 2.17 -15.52
C VAL A 16 -2.14 2.03 -16.74
N TYR A 17 -1.12 2.87 -16.84
CA TYR A 17 -0.13 2.87 -17.90
C TYR A 17 1.25 2.53 -17.36
N VAL A 18 1.84 1.45 -17.84
CA VAL A 18 3.17 1.01 -17.45
C VAL A 18 4.16 1.29 -18.58
N ALA A 19 5.17 2.11 -18.31
CA ALA A 19 6.19 2.46 -19.30
C ALA A 19 7.58 2.53 -18.67
N ARG A 20 8.60 2.06 -19.42
CA ARG A 20 10.00 2.18 -19.00
C ARG A 20 10.42 3.64 -18.78
N ARG A 21 9.95 4.53 -19.64
CA ARG A 21 10.16 5.98 -19.53
C ARG A 21 8.83 6.63 -19.19
N ARG A 22 8.69 7.19 -18.00
CA ARG A 22 7.44 7.81 -17.51
C ARG A 22 6.88 8.88 -18.45
N ALA A 23 7.75 9.66 -19.11
CA ALA A 23 7.32 10.64 -20.10
C ALA A 23 6.62 10.01 -21.34
N GLN A 24 6.97 8.78 -21.71
CA GLN A 24 6.26 8.06 -22.77
C GLN A 24 4.88 7.59 -22.27
N GLY A 25 4.80 7.13 -21.03
CA GLY A 25 3.51 6.78 -20.41
C GLY A 25 2.56 7.98 -20.35
N ALA A 26 3.05 9.16 -19.95
CA ALA A 26 2.26 10.38 -19.91
C ALA A 26 1.71 10.75 -21.31
N LYS A 27 2.53 10.68 -22.37
CA LYS A 27 2.07 10.92 -23.75
C LYS A 27 0.98 9.93 -24.20
N LEU A 28 1.04 8.68 -23.75
CA LEU A 28 -0.01 7.70 -24.05
C LEU A 28 -1.32 8.07 -23.35
N ILE A 29 -1.26 8.49 -22.08
CA ILE A 29 -2.42 8.95 -21.32
C ILE A 29 -3.06 10.17 -21.98
N GLU A 30 -2.26 11.16 -22.38
CA GLU A 30 -2.73 12.35 -23.12
C GLU A 30 -3.40 11.96 -24.45
N ARG A 31 -2.77 11.08 -25.22
CA ARG A 31 -3.33 10.60 -26.50
C ARG A 31 -4.67 9.89 -26.32
N ASP A 32 -4.76 9.07 -25.29
CA ASP A 32 -5.94 8.24 -25.03
C ASP A 32 -7.03 9.01 -24.26
N LEU A 33 -6.77 10.28 -23.89
CA LEU A 33 -7.66 11.14 -23.07
C LEU A 33 -8.15 10.41 -21.80
N ALA A 34 -7.24 9.68 -21.15
CA ALA A 34 -7.58 8.76 -20.07
C ALA A 34 -7.85 9.43 -18.72
N GLY A 35 -7.74 10.76 -18.62
CA GLY A 35 -8.04 11.51 -17.39
C GLY A 35 -7.41 12.90 -17.36
N ASP A 36 -7.86 13.72 -16.43
CA ASP A 36 -7.42 15.11 -16.24
C ASP A 36 -6.18 15.21 -15.33
N VAL A 37 -5.89 14.18 -14.56
CA VAL A 37 -4.79 14.12 -13.59
C VAL A 37 -4.01 12.82 -13.73
N ILE A 38 -2.69 12.93 -13.80
CA ILE A 38 -1.79 11.78 -13.84
C ILE A 38 -1.15 11.59 -12.47
N LEU A 39 -1.38 10.42 -11.87
CA LEU A 39 -0.69 10.00 -10.65
C LEU A 39 0.55 9.17 -11.01
N LEU A 40 1.69 9.56 -10.47
CA LEU A 40 2.94 8.82 -10.63
C LEU A 40 3.23 8.02 -9.37
N ASP A 41 3.17 6.71 -9.46
CA ASP A 41 3.67 5.83 -8.42
C ASP A 41 5.21 5.83 -8.42
N ASP A 42 5.80 6.03 -7.23
CA ASP A 42 7.25 6.15 -7.00
C ASP A 42 7.92 7.19 -7.94
N GLY A 43 7.22 8.34 -8.13
CA GLY A 43 7.56 9.35 -9.12
C GLY A 43 8.67 10.34 -8.74
N LEU A 44 9.07 10.42 -7.47
CA LEU A 44 9.92 11.52 -6.96
C LEU A 44 11.29 11.62 -7.64
N GLN A 45 11.90 10.51 -8.03
CA GLN A 45 13.18 10.45 -8.75
C GLN A 45 13.07 10.67 -10.26
N HIS A 46 11.86 10.65 -10.84
CA HIS A 46 11.62 10.80 -12.28
C HIS A 46 11.57 12.28 -12.71
N ARG A 47 12.72 12.95 -12.73
CA ARG A 47 12.86 14.40 -12.99
C ARG A 47 12.61 14.81 -14.46
N ALA A 48 12.55 13.86 -15.37
CA ALA A 48 12.31 14.13 -16.80
C ALA A 48 10.83 14.46 -17.12
N LEU A 49 9.93 14.28 -16.17
CA LEU A 49 8.52 14.64 -16.27
C LEU A 49 8.24 15.77 -15.28
N HIS A 50 7.63 16.86 -15.77
CA HIS A 50 7.14 17.94 -14.91
C HIS A 50 6.03 17.40 -14.01
N ARG A 51 5.97 17.90 -12.79
CA ARG A 51 4.95 17.54 -11.80
C ARG A 51 4.48 18.81 -11.09
N ASP A 52 3.19 18.98 -11.02
CA ASP A 52 2.56 20.12 -10.33
C ASP A 52 2.61 19.91 -8.81
N VAL A 53 2.56 18.64 -8.38
CA VAL A 53 2.56 18.26 -6.96
C VAL A 53 3.50 17.08 -6.71
N ASP A 54 4.47 17.27 -5.82
CA ASP A 54 5.31 16.19 -5.28
C ASP A 54 4.83 15.88 -3.85
N ILE A 55 4.27 14.68 -3.64
CA ILE A 55 3.88 14.19 -2.32
C ILE A 55 4.96 13.24 -1.83
N VAL A 56 5.57 13.55 -0.69
CA VAL A 56 6.57 12.69 -0.06
C VAL A 56 5.93 11.95 1.11
N SER A 57 5.90 10.62 1.03
CA SER A 57 5.46 9.77 2.13
C SER A 57 6.64 9.39 3.02
N ILE A 58 6.47 9.59 4.33
CA ILE A 58 7.43 9.21 5.38
C ILE A 58 6.79 8.13 6.23
N PHE A 59 7.36 6.93 6.22
CA PHE A 59 6.85 5.86 7.08
C PHE A 59 7.41 6.01 8.49
N ALA A 60 6.52 6.22 9.48
CA ALA A 60 6.83 6.40 10.90
C ALA A 60 6.09 5.39 11.78
N GLY A 61 5.92 4.17 11.29
CA GLY A 61 5.15 3.13 11.98
C GLY A 61 5.90 2.39 13.08
N THR A 62 7.21 2.58 13.19
CA THR A 62 8.07 1.95 14.21
C THR A 62 9.19 2.90 14.60
N GLU A 63 9.74 2.73 15.80
CA GLU A 63 10.92 3.48 16.24
C GLU A 63 12.09 3.31 15.24
N ARG A 64 12.33 2.10 14.75
CA ARG A 64 13.34 1.83 13.74
C ARG A 64 13.13 2.67 12.48
N SER A 65 11.90 2.72 11.95
CA SER A 65 11.64 3.50 10.73
C SER A 65 11.85 5.00 10.92
N ILE A 66 11.55 5.52 12.13
CA ILE A 66 11.83 6.90 12.50
C ILE A 66 13.33 7.16 12.54
N VAL A 67 14.09 6.29 13.22
CA VAL A 67 15.55 6.40 13.31
C VAL A 67 16.20 6.32 11.94
N ASP A 68 15.79 5.39 11.07
CA ASP A 68 16.31 5.25 9.71
C ASP A 68 16.01 6.50 8.87
N PHE A 69 14.80 7.06 9.00
CA PHE A 69 14.47 8.34 8.37
C PHE A 69 15.35 9.49 8.89
N LEU A 70 15.58 9.56 10.19
CA LEU A 70 16.40 10.62 10.80
C LEU A 70 17.87 10.53 10.42
N LYS A 71 18.43 9.34 10.32
CA LYS A 71 19.79 9.12 9.81
C LYS A 71 19.91 9.55 8.34
N GLY A 72 18.90 9.25 7.52
CA GLY A 72 18.87 9.62 6.11
C GLY A 72 19.98 8.99 5.28
N GLU A 73 20.42 7.79 5.67
CA GLU A 73 21.50 7.05 5.00
C GLU A 73 21.04 6.58 3.61
N LEU A 74 21.95 6.75 2.63
CA LEU A 74 21.68 6.39 1.24
C LEU A 74 22.07 4.94 0.97
N LEU A 75 21.44 4.34 -0.05
CA LEU A 75 21.86 3.05 -0.58
C LEU A 75 23.35 3.07 -0.96
N PRO A 76 24.14 2.01 -0.69
CA PRO A 76 23.71 0.74 -0.09
C PRO A 76 23.73 0.71 1.45
N LEU A 77 24.18 1.75 2.14
CA LEU A 77 24.33 1.78 3.61
C LEU A 77 23.01 2.00 4.34
N GLY A 78 22.04 2.61 3.69
CA GLY A 78 20.67 2.84 4.20
C GLY A 78 19.63 2.53 3.14
N MET A 79 18.40 3.03 3.35
CA MET A 79 17.26 2.69 2.48
C MET A 79 16.87 3.81 1.50
N PHE A 80 17.53 4.97 1.53
CA PHE A 80 17.16 6.10 0.69
C PHE A 80 17.88 6.11 -0.66
N ARG A 81 17.13 6.41 -1.73
CA ARG A 81 17.68 6.55 -3.09
C ARG A 81 18.28 7.93 -3.35
N GLU A 82 17.91 8.92 -2.53
CA GLU A 82 18.43 10.28 -2.59
C GLU A 82 18.46 10.95 -1.21
N SER A 83 19.24 12.04 -1.10
CA SER A 83 19.34 12.81 0.13
C SER A 83 17.95 13.30 0.60
N ARG A 84 17.60 12.98 1.85
CA ARG A 84 16.39 13.45 2.51
C ARG A 84 16.17 14.96 2.33
N ARG A 85 17.23 15.79 2.54
CA ARG A 85 17.14 17.23 2.37
C ARG A 85 16.72 17.66 0.96
N ARG A 86 17.21 16.96 -0.08
CA ARG A 86 16.82 17.26 -1.47
C ARG A 86 15.39 16.83 -1.78
N ALA A 87 14.98 15.64 -1.28
CA ALA A 87 13.63 15.14 -1.44
C ALA A 87 12.61 16.08 -0.78
N LEU A 88 12.82 16.43 0.50
CA LEU A 88 11.92 17.27 1.27
C LEU A 88 11.80 18.71 0.72
N ARG A 89 12.88 19.27 0.14
CA ARG A 89 12.80 20.60 -0.50
C ARG A 89 11.91 20.63 -1.74
N ARG A 90 11.70 19.51 -2.41
CA ARG A 90 10.81 19.41 -3.57
C ARG A 90 9.38 19.07 -3.16
N ALA A 91 9.21 18.53 -1.94
CA ALA A 91 7.91 18.12 -1.47
C ALA A 91 6.92 19.30 -1.47
N SER A 92 5.85 19.16 -2.20
CA SER A 92 4.70 20.06 -2.13
C SER A 92 3.86 19.78 -0.89
N LEU A 93 3.73 18.48 -0.57
CA LEU A 93 3.02 17.95 0.59
C LEU A 93 3.83 16.81 1.22
N ILE A 94 3.75 16.67 2.52
CA ILE A 94 4.38 15.59 3.27
C ILE A 94 3.29 14.80 3.96
N VAL A 95 3.30 13.48 3.77
CA VAL A 95 2.38 12.56 4.43
C VAL A 95 3.17 11.64 5.34
N VAL A 96 2.95 11.75 6.65
CA VAL A 96 3.56 10.86 7.63
C VAL A 96 2.64 9.66 7.83
N SER A 97 3.07 8.52 7.29
CA SER A 97 2.32 7.27 7.33
C SER A 97 2.66 6.51 8.61
N GLN A 98 1.64 6.12 9.34
CA GLN A 98 1.77 5.31 10.53
C GLN A 98 1.20 3.91 10.27
N ARG A 99 1.59 2.95 11.09
CA ARG A 99 0.97 1.63 11.02
C ARG A 99 -0.49 1.72 11.42
N LYS A 100 -1.21 0.69 11.04
CA LYS A 100 -2.59 0.39 11.35
C LYS A 100 -3.06 1.08 12.64
N VAL A 101 -4.04 1.93 12.48
CA VAL A 101 -4.80 2.51 13.57
C VAL A 101 -6.24 2.05 13.39
N MET A 102 -6.85 1.49 14.43
CA MET A 102 -8.22 0.98 14.36
C MET A 102 -9.27 2.11 14.29
N SER A 103 -8.88 3.32 14.69
CA SER A 103 -9.73 4.51 14.60
C SER A 103 -8.89 5.78 14.43
N LEU A 104 -9.50 6.84 13.90
CA LEU A 104 -8.86 8.16 13.78
C LEU A 104 -8.40 8.72 15.13
N GLU A 105 -9.15 8.46 16.19
CA GLU A 105 -8.85 8.93 17.56
C GLU A 105 -7.57 8.33 18.12
N ALA A 106 -7.25 7.09 17.69
CA ALA A 106 -6.02 6.41 18.08
C ALA A 106 -4.81 6.79 17.21
N LEU A 107 -4.97 7.66 16.19
CA LEU A 107 -3.86 8.09 15.33
C LEU A 107 -2.91 9.03 16.10
N PRO A 108 -1.69 8.59 16.44
CA PRO A 108 -0.77 9.40 17.21
C PRO A 108 -0.37 10.69 16.47
N ALA A 109 0.07 11.69 17.20
CA ALA A 109 0.69 12.88 16.61
C ALA A 109 1.95 12.51 15.84
N VAL A 110 2.36 13.36 14.91
CA VAL A 110 3.65 13.19 14.21
C VAL A 110 4.77 13.34 15.23
N ASP A 111 5.73 12.41 15.19
CA ASP A 111 6.91 12.47 16.06
C ASP A 111 7.65 13.81 15.88
N GLU A 112 7.92 14.48 16.98
CA GLU A 112 8.58 15.78 16.98
C GLU A 112 9.98 15.75 16.32
N ARG A 113 10.69 14.63 16.42
CA ARG A 113 12.00 14.46 15.77
C ARG A 113 11.87 14.55 14.26
N ILE A 114 10.77 14.02 13.69
CA ILE A 114 10.46 14.16 12.26
C ILE A 114 10.17 15.63 11.96
N LEU A 115 9.29 16.26 12.71
CA LEU A 115 8.90 17.67 12.50
C LEU A 115 10.11 18.61 12.47
N ARG A 116 11.09 18.42 13.37
CA ARG A 116 12.30 19.24 13.47
C ARG A 116 13.23 19.19 12.25
N VAL A 117 13.11 18.15 11.42
CA VAL A 117 13.96 17.98 10.22
C VAL A 117 13.24 18.33 8.92
N LEU A 118 11.95 18.68 9.00
CA LEU A 118 11.20 19.16 7.85
C LEU A 118 11.55 20.61 7.55
N PRO A 119 11.45 21.06 6.27
CA PRO A 119 11.56 22.46 5.93
C PRO A 119 10.47 23.30 6.60
N ASP A 120 10.81 24.54 6.97
CA ASP A 120 9.84 25.46 7.53
C ASP A 120 8.66 25.69 6.58
N GLY A 121 7.46 25.77 7.14
CA GLY A 121 6.23 25.94 6.36
C GLY A 121 5.76 24.70 5.59
N SER A 122 6.34 23.52 5.83
CA SER A 122 5.89 22.27 5.22
C SER A 122 4.44 21.98 5.56
N SER A 123 3.65 21.62 4.53
CA SER A 123 2.30 21.09 4.71
C SER A 123 2.37 19.60 5.06
N VAL A 124 2.13 19.30 6.34
CA VAL A 124 2.25 17.94 6.87
C VAL A 124 0.88 17.34 7.15
N PHE A 125 0.65 16.13 6.65
CA PHE A 125 -0.55 15.32 6.87
C PHE A 125 -0.17 13.99 7.49
N ARG A 126 -1.12 13.35 8.15
CA ARG A 126 -0.95 12.00 8.69
C ARG A 126 -1.72 11.01 7.84
N SER A 127 -1.22 9.79 7.72
CA SER A 127 -1.99 8.72 7.09
C SER A 127 -1.89 7.43 7.89
N TYR A 128 -2.90 6.59 7.71
CA TYR A 128 -2.97 5.26 8.30
C TYR A 128 -3.66 4.30 7.33
N LEU A 129 -3.46 2.99 7.55
CA LEU A 129 -4.17 1.95 6.84
C LEU A 129 -5.37 1.50 7.67
N GLU A 130 -6.55 1.63 7.10
CA GLU A 130 -7.80 1.15 7.67
C GLU A 130 -8.09 -0.24 7.10
N PRO A 131 -8.18 -1.28 7.93
CA PRO A 131 -8.64 -2.58 7.49
C PRO A 131 -10.07 -2.48 6.96
N GLY A 132 -10.27 -2.94 5.74
CA GLY A 132 -11.58 -2.98 5.11
C GLY A 132 -12.26 -4.33 5.27
N ARG A 133 -13.27 -4.55 4.43
CA ARG A 133 -14.00 -5.82 4.40
C ARG A 133 -13.14 -6.96 3.90
N VAL A 134 -13.46 -8.16 4.37
CA VAL A 134 -12.96 -9.42 3.82
C VAL A 134 -14.01 -9.96 2.85
N VAL A 135 -13.63 -10.23 1.62
CA VAL A 135 -14.55 -10.74 0.59
C VAL A 135 -13.98 -11.98 -0.09
N GLY A 136 -14.84 -12.84 -0.60
CA GLY A 136 -14.41 -13.98 -1.42
C GLY A 136 -13.64 -13.49 -2.66
N ILE A 137 -12.55 -14.16 -3.00
CA ILE A 137 -11.65 -13.73 -4.10
C ILE A 137 -12.38 -13.64 -5.45
N ASP A 138 -13.25 -14.60 -5.74
CA ASP A 138 -14.02 -14.66 -6.99
C ASP A 138 -15.44 -14.13 -6.83
N THR A 139 -16.13 -14.45 -5.72
CA THR A 139 -17.54 -14.10 -5.48
C THR A 139 -17.75 -12.64 -5.13
N ARG A 140 -16.73 -12.00 -4.52
CA ARG A 140 -16.83 -10.64 -3.95
C ARG A 140 -17.85 -10.53 -2.80
N GLU A 141 -18.42 -11.62 -2.36
CA GLU A 141 -19.33 -11.66 -1.20
C GLU A 141 -18.54 -11.47 0.08
N GLU A 142 -19.12 -10.78 1.04
CA GLU A 142 -18.51 -10.48 2.33
C GLU A 142 -18.41 -11.76 3.18
N ILE A 143 -17.23 -12.00 3.73
CA ILE A 143 -16.97 -13.10 4.64
C ILE A 143 -17.06 -12.57 6.07
N SER A 144 -18.08 -13.01 6.80
CA SER A 144 -18.26 -12.67 8.21
C SER A 144 -17.17 -13.30 9.10
N PRO A 145 -16.85 -12.69 10.24
CA PRO A 145 -15.90 -13.22 11.21
C PRO A 145 -16.20 -14.68 11.61
N ARG A 146 -15.19 -15.52 11.50
CA ARG A 146 -15.23 -16.97 11.83
C ARG A 146 -13.81 -17.49 12.08
N ARG A 147 -13.69 -18.80 12.36
CA ARG A 147 -12.38 -19.48 12.35
C ARG A 147 -11.85 -19.58 10.92
N VAL A 148 -10.60 -19.19 10.70
CA VAL A 148 -9.95 -19.15 9.39
C VAL A 148 -8.48 -19.50 9.50
N CYS A 149 -7.86 -19.87 8.38
CA CYS A 149 -6.42 -19.82 8.22
C CYS A 149 -6.02 -18.56 7.45
N ALA A 150 -4.82 -18.07 7.66
CA ALA A 150 -4.34 -16.86 6.98
C ALA A 150 -2.96 -17.08 6.37
N PHE A 151 -2.73 -16.53 5.16
CA PHE A 151 -1.43 -16.57 4.51
C PHE A 151 -1.08 -15.24 3.87
N ALA A 152 0.20 -14.91 3.83
CA ALA A 152 0.67 -13.67 3.22
C ALA A 152 2.13 -13.75 2.78
N ALA A 153 2.44 -13.12 1.63
CA ALA A 153 3.77 -12.93 1.07
C ALA A 153 4.09 -11.43 0.93
N ILE A 154 4.12 -10.76 2.06
CA ILE A 154 4.41 -9.32 2.21
C ILE A 154 5.48 -9.10 3.27
N ALA A 155 6.16 -7.97 3.23
CA ALA A 155 7.26 -7.63 4.16
C ALA A 155 6.89 -7.71 5.67
N ASN A 156 5.60 -7.63 6.01
CA ASN A 156 5.14 -7.72 7.40
C ASN A 156 3.83 -8.49 7.50
N PRO A 157 3.87 -9.83 7.43
CA PRO A 157 2.68 -10.67 7.50
C PRO A 157 1.97 -10.59 8.87
N GLU A 158 2.70 -10.40 9.95
CA GLU A 158 2.14 -10.30 11.31
C GLU A 158 1.13 -9.15 11.44
N ALA A 159 1.40 -8.01 10.82
CA ALA A 159 0.47 -6.89 10.83
C ALA A 159 -0.84 -7.21 10.10
N PHE A 160 -0.80 -8.05 9.08
CA PHE A 160 -1.98 -8.56 8.40
C PHE A 160 -2.77 -9.52 9.30
N PHE A 161 -2.11 -10.48 9.94
CA PHE A 161 -2.76 -11.42 10.86
C PHE A 161 -3.46 -10.71 11.99
N GLN A 162 -2.76 -9.79 12.67
CA GLN A 162 -3.37 -8.93 13.71
C GLN A 162 -4.55 -8.10 13.19
N SER A 163 -4.54 -7.74 11.87
CA SER A 163 -5.65 -7.01 11.27
C SER A 163 -6.90 -7.86 11.17
N LEU A 164 -6.76 -9.13 10.83
CA LEU A 164 -7.87 -10.08 10.78
C LEU A 164 -8.46 -10.32 12.17
N GLU A 165 -7.61 -10.49 13.19
CA GLU A 165 -8.06 -10.64 14.57
C GLU A 165 -8.83 -9.39 15.04
N GLY A 166 -8.33 -8.19 14.71
CA GLY A 166 -9.01 -6.93 14.99
C GLY A 166 -10.36 -6.76 14.27
N LEU A 167 -10.59 -7.48 13.17
CA LEU A 167 -11.88 -7.58 12.49
C LEU A 167 -12.78 -8.70 13.06
N GLY A 168 -12.33 -9.39 14.11
CA GLY A 168 -13.09 -10.44 14.79
C GLY A 168 -12.89 -11.85 14.25
N PHE A 169 -11.96 -12.06 13.31
CA PHE A 169 -11.61 -13.42 12.85
C PHE A 169 -10.76 -14.15 13.89
N SER A 170 -11.04 -15.44 14.08
CA SER A 170 -10.21 -16.34 14.90
C SER A 170 -9.25 -17.10 14.00
N ILE A 171 -7.95 -16.82 14.12
CA ILE A 171 -6.94 -17.44 13.27
C ILE A 171 -6.52 -18.78 13.85
N GLU A 172 -6.77 -19.86 13.11
CA GLU A 172 -6.36 -21.23 13.48
C GLU A 172 -4.90 -21.49 13.15
N ALA A 173 -4.46 -21.04 11.97
CA ALA A 173 -3.08 -21.17 11.52
C ALA A 173 -2.66 -20.00 10.63
N THR A 174 -1.38 -19.65 10.69
CA THR A 174 -0.77 -18.63 9.84
C THR A 174 0.32 -19.25 8.96
N PHE A 175 0.36 -18.81 7.70
CA PHE A 175 1.36 -19.26 6.72
C PHE A 175 2.08 -18.03 6.14
N PRO A 176 3.15 -17.57 6.79
CA PRO A 176 3.99 -16.49 6.25
C PRO A 176 4.88 -17.05 5.13
N PHE A 177 4.84 -16.41 3.97
CA PHE A 177 5.74 -16.67 2.84
C PHE A 177 6.77 -15.54 2.70
N PRO A 178 7.90 -15.80 2.02
CA PRO A 178 8.84 -14.74 1.66
C PRO A 178 8.16 -13.60 0.92
N ASP A 179 8.61 -12.36 1.14
CA ASP A 179 8.04 -11.19 0.43
C ASP A 179 8.13 -11.38 -1.09
N HIS A 180 7.06 -11.00 -1.80
CA HIS A 180 6.89 -11.20 -3.25
C HIS A 180 6.88 -12.67 -3.72
N HIS A 181 6.66 -13.65 -2.83
CA HIS A 181 6.52 -15.05 -3.22
C HIS A 181 5.45 -15.23 -4.30
N SER A 182 5.76 -16.05 -5.32
CA SER A 182 4.82 -16.44 -6.37
C SER A 182 4.19 -17.78 -5.99
N TYR A 183 2.90 -17.77 -5.68
CA TYR A 183 2.21 -18.97 -5.23
C TYR A 183 2.07 -20.02 -6.33
N THR A 184 2.30 -21.26 -5.98
CA THR A 184 1.98 -22.42 -6.79
C THR A 184 0.70 -23.09 -6.26
N GLU A 185 0.03 -23.92 -7.10
CA GLU A 185 -1.09 -24.73 -6.61
C GLU A 185 -0.69 -25.64 -5.45
N ASN A 186 0.54 -26.14 -5.48
CA ASN A 186 1.04 -27.01 -4.42
C ASN A 186 1.14 -26.29 -3.08
N ASP A 187 1.56 -25.00 -3.07
CA ASP A 187 1.61 -24.21 -1.84
C ASP A 187 0.21 -24.12 -1.21
N ILE A 188 -0.79 -23.77 -2.01
CA ILE A 188 -2.17 -23.61 -1.54
C ILE A 188 -2.78 -24.96 -1.15
N THR A 189 -2.58 -25.98 -1.97
CA THR A 189 -3.14 -27.32 -1.71
C THR A 189 -2.59 -27.93 -0.42
N ARG A 190 -1.31 -27.75 -0.13
CA ARG A 190 -0.71 -28.22 1.13
C ARG A 190 -1.40 -27.64 2.36
N MET A 191 -1.62 -26.32 2.37
CA MET A 191 -2.35 -25.67 3.45
C MET A 191 -3.79 -26.20 3.57
N MET A 192 -4.48 -26.42 2.43
CA MET A 192 -5.86 -26.91 2.40
C MET A 192 -6.00 -28.39 2.80
N VAL A 193 -4.98 -29.19 2.58
CA VAL A 193 -4.94 -30.59 3.05
C VAL A 193 -4.77 -30.63 4.57
N GLU A 194 -3.95 -29.77 5.13
CA GLU A 194 -3.74 -29.67 6.57
C GLU A 194 -4.98 -29.11 7.30
N TYR A 195 -5.72 -28.20 6.66
CA TYR A 195 -6.93 -27.58 7.20
C TYR A 195 -8.11 -27.70 6.22
N PRO A 196 -8.70 -28.90 6.06
CA PRO A 196 -9.63 -29.22 4.97
C PRO A 196 -10.93 -28.41 5.02
N ASP A 197 -11.41 -28.00 6.21
CA ASP A 197 -12.69 -27.32 6.38
C ASP A 197 -12.56 -25.80 6.56
N MET A 198 -11.33 -25.26 6.45
CA MET A 198 -11.09 -23.84 6.69
C MET A 198 -11.20 -22.99 5.42
N VAL A 199 -11.64 -21.75 5.61
CA VAL A 199 -11.48 -20.66 4.66
C VAL A 199 -10.09 -20.04 4.88
N PHE A 200 -9.42 -19.71 3.80
CA PHE A 200 -8.09 -19.13 3.82
C PHE A 200 -8.16 -17.64 3.48
N LEU A 201 -7.55 -16.79 4.26
CA LEU A 201 -7.55 -15.34 4.03
C LEU A 201 -6.17 -14.86 3.62
N CYS A 202 -6.13 -13.96 2.62
CA CYS A 202 -4.90 -13.34 2.15
C CYS A 202 -5.06 -11.83 1.96
N THR A 203 -3.95 -11.15 1.65
CA THR A 203 -3.97 -9.73 1.31
C THR A 203 -4.39 -9.52 -0.15
N ALA A 204 -4.81 -8.29 -0.48
CA ALA A 204 -5.11 -7.93 -1.88
C ALA A 204 -3.86 -8.06 -2.80
N LYS A 205 -2.64 -7.84 -2.29
CA LYS A 205 -1.39 -8.07 -3.03
C LYS A 205 -1.16 -9.55 -3.35
N ASP A 206 -1.51 -10.44 -2.41
CA ASP A 206 -1.39 -11.88 -2.63
C ASP A 206 -2.45 -12.39 -3.60
N ALA A 207 -3.67 -11.86 -3.50
CA ALA A 207 -4.79 -12.26 -4.36
C ALA A 207 -4.47 -12.08 -5.86
N VAL A 208 -3.74 -11.03 -6.24
CA VAL A 208 -3.30 -10.80 -7.63
C VAL A 208 -2.47 -11.97 -8.17
N LYS A 209 -1.64 -12.57 -7.31
CA LYS A 209 -0.74 -13.68 -7.66
C LYS A 209 -1.46 -15.02 -7.79
N LEU A 210 -2.72 -15.11 -7.37
CA LEU A 210 -3.52 -16.34 -7.38
C LEU A 210 -4.34 -16.52 -8.67
N SER A 211 -4.21 -15.62 -9.64
CA SER A 211 -4.99 -15.66 -10.90
C SER A 211 -4.78 -16.94 -11.72
N SER A 212 -3.62 -17.58 -11.60
CA SER A 212 -3.29 -18.84 -12.27
C SER A 212 -3.72 -20.11 -11.51
N ILE A 213 -4.20 -19.96 -10.26
CA ILE A 213 -4.67 -21.07 -9.43
C ILE A 213 -6.08 -21.47 -9.86
N ARG A 214 -6.40 -22.76 -9.85
CA ARG A 214 -7.72 -23.28 -10.24
C ARG A 214 -8.85 -22.66 -9.42
N ALA A 215 -10.00 -22.45 -10.06
CA ALA A 215 -11.18 -21.79 -9.45
C ALA A 215 -11.70 -22.53 -8.20
N GLU A 216 -11.65 -23.87 -8.21
CA GLU A 216 -12.11 -24.71 -7.09
C GLU A 216 -11.28 -24.48 -5.83
N ILE A 217 -9.98 -24.21 -6.00
CA ILE A 217 -9.06 -23.86 -4.91
C ILE A 217 -9.35 -22.43 -4.45
N ARG A 218 -9.47 -21.49 -5.39
CA ARG A 218 -9.75 -20.08 -5.07
C ARG A 218 -11.09 -19.85 -4.40
N ALA A 219 -12.10 -20.71 -4.65
CA ALA A 219 -13.41 -20.61 -4.02
C ALA A 219 -13.37 -20.63 -2.47
N ARG A 220 -12.28 -21.13 -1.89
CA ARG A 220 -12.04 -21.17 -0.43
C ARG A 220 -11.15 -20.02 0.06
N ILE A 221 -10.82 -19.05 -0.80
CA ILE A 221 -9.93 -17.95 -0.46
C ILE A 221 -10.72 -16.66 -0.36
N GLY A 222 -10.50 -15.96 0.76
CA GLY A 222 -10.98 -14.60 0.97
C GLY A 222 -9.83 -13.59 0.95
N VAL A 223 -10.16 -12.37 0.61
CA VAL A 223 -9.22 -11.25 0.45
C VAL A 223 -9.59 -10.13 1.41
N MET A 224 -8.66 -9.75 2.27
CA MET A 224 -8.80 -8.55 3.07
C MET A 224 -8.35 -7.33 2.26
N HIS A 225 -9.24 -6.39 2.07
CA HIS A 225 -8.92 -5.08 1.51
C HIS A 225 -8.45 -4.13 2.61
N VAL A 226 -7.61 -3.18 2.23
CA VAL A 226 -7.18 -2.08 3.09
C VAL A 226 -7.35 -0.77 2.34
N SER A 227 -7.68 0.30 3.06
CA SER A 227 -7.77 1.66 2.52
C SER A 227 -6.76 2.56 3.22
N ALA A 228 -6.03 3.35 2.46
CA ALA A 228 -5.20 4.40 3.02
C ALA A 228 -6.08 5.63 3.32
N ARG A 229 -6.01 6.14 4.53
CA ARG A 229 -6.68 7.39 4.94
C ARG A 229 -5.65 8.46 5.19
N VAL A 230 -5.87 9.65 4.63
CA VAL A 230 -5.05 10.84 4.90
C VAL A 230 -5.90 11.84 5.67
N VAL A 231 -5.36 12.40 6.74
CA VAL A 231 -6.11 13.30 7.63
C VAL A 231 -5.37 14.62 7.88
N PRO A 232 -6.12 15.73 7.88
CA PRO A 232 -7.51 15.88 7.47
C PRO A 232 -7.68 15.76 5.95
N THR A 233 -8.62 14.91 5.50
CA THR A 233 -8.78 14.55 4.08
C THR A 233 -9.13 15.76 3.20
N ASP A 234 -10.12 16.55 3.60
CA ASP A 234 -10.59 17.70 2.81
C ASP A 234 -9.48 18.74 2.62
N ALA A 235 -8.71 19.01 3.67
CA ALA A 235 -7.58 19.94 3.59
C ALA A 235 -6.46 19.41 2.68
N PHE A 236 -6.21 18.09 2.69
CA PHE A 236 -5.24 17.43 1.83
C PHE A 236 -5.64 17.57 0.35
N ILE A 237 -6.88 17.21 0.02
CA ILE A 237 -7.41 17.31 -1.35
C ILE A 237 -7.44 18.78 -1.81
N ALA A 238 -7.92 19.70 -0.98
CA ALA A 238 -7.94 21.11 -1.32
C ALA A 238 -6.54 21.66 -1.63
N GLN A 239 -5.51 21.20 -0.93
CA GLN A 239 -4.14 21.61 -1.21
C GLN A 239 -3.59 21.05 -2.53
N ILE A 240 -3.96 19.81 -2.91
CA ILE A 240 -3.61 19.23 -4.20
C ILE A 240 -4.27 20.02 -5.33
N VAL A 241 -5.59 20.20 -5.27
CA VAL A 241 -6.37 20.91 -6.30
C VAL A 241 -5.83 22.33 -6.53
N ARG A 242 -5.59 23.09 -5.44
CA ARG A 242 -5.03 24.45 -5.54
C ARG A 242 -3.68 24.50 -6.27
N ARG A 243 -2.87 23.44 -6.21
CA ARG A 243 -1.56 23.40 -6.87
C ARG A 243 -1.64 22.98 -8.33
N ILE A 244 -2.58 22.12 -8.67
CA ILE A 244 -2.82 21.69 -10.05
C ILE A 244 -3.45 22.80 -10.89
N GLN A 245 -4.25 23.67 -10.26
CA GLN A 245 -4.93 24.78 -10.94
C GLN A 245 -4.09 26.07 -11.09
N ARG A 246 -2.84 26.08 -10.66
CA ARG A 246 -1.89 27.19 -10.82
C ARG A 246 -1.08 27.05 -12.10
#